data_5719ad54bc3186adde1bfe6480ad496b
#
_entry.id   5719ad54bc3186adde1bfe6480ad496b
#
_cell.length_a   1.000
_cell.length_b   1.000
_cell.length_c   1.000
_cell.angle_alpha   90.00
_cell.angle_beta   90.00
_cell.angle_gamma   90.00
#
_symmetry.space_group_name_H-M   'P 1'
#
loop_
_entity.id
_entity.type
_entity.pdbx_description
1 polymer ?
#
loop_
_entity_poly.entity_id
_entity_poly.type
_entity_poly.pdbx_seq_one_letter_code
_entity_poly.pdbx_strand_id
1 'polypeptide(L)'
;MPLSDPELLTAAHDVASFACGKPALDDWLRMHALKNNERGFTVVMVVHESQRVVGYYGIAPTAVIPTSLPRSIRTGQSPTPVPCLLLGQLAVDRNHARRGIGSGLVRHALIRCVAGARLIGGRALIVKAIDDEAAQFWKRLDFIPSMDDPLTLLRSLPDIAAALRDAGVTPEAP
;
A
#
# COMPACT_ATOMS: atom_id res chain seq x y z
N MET A 1 11.54 -23.62 -0.06
CA MET A 1 11.57 -22.82 1.16
C MET A 1 10.22 -22.16 1.36
N PRO A 2 9.66 -22.19 2.56
CA PRO A 2 8.38 -21.56 2.80
C PRO A 2 8.46 -20.05 2.73
N LEU A 3 7.39 -19.44 2.26
CA LEU A 3 7.21 -18.01 2.27
C LEU A 3 6.97 -17.52 3.70
N SER A 4 7.61 -16.44 4.09
CA SER A 4 7.37 -15.82 5.40
C SER A 4 6.01 -15.14 5.48
N ASP A 5 5.53 -14.89 6.70
CA ASP A 5 4.50 -13.89 6.92
C ASP A 5 5.07 -12.48 6.64
N PRO A 6 4.22 -11.49 6.35
CA PRO A 6 4.71 -10.12 6.22
C PRO A 6 5.36 -9.61 7.50
N GLU A 7 6.55 -9.05 7.38
CA GLU A 7 7.30 -8.49 8.51
C GLU A 7 8.03 -7.21 8.10
N LEU A 8 8.47 -6.44 9.09
CA LEU A 8 9.20 -5.20 8.84
C LEU A 8 10.52 -5.46 8.10
N LEU A 9 10.83 -4.64 7.11
CA LEU A 9 12.13 -4.67 6.43
C LEU A 9 13.24 -4.34 7.42
N THR A 10 14.27 -5.17 7.43
CA THR A 10 15.50 -4.97 8.22
C THR A 10 16.73 -5.16 7.33
N ALA A 11 17.90 -4.80 7.87
CA ALA A 11 19.17 -4.99 7.18
C ALA A 11 19.52 -6.47 6.93
N ALA A 12 18.85 -7.41 7.62
CA ALA A 12 19.04 -8.84 7.41
C ALA A 12 18.39 -9.36 6.13
N HIS A 13 17.44 -8.62 5.57
CA HIS A 13 16.75 -9.02 4.35
C HIS A 13 17.60 -8.75 3.11
N ASP A 14 17.68 -9.72 2.22
CA ASP A 14 18.35 -9.57 0.93
C ASP A 14 17.38 -9.04 -0.12
N VAL A 15 17.65 -7.83 -0.59
CA VAL A 15 16.86 -7.15 -1.63
C VAL A 15 17.58 -7.08 -2.98
N ALA A 16 18.83 -7.56 -3.04
CA ALA A 16 19.71 -7.34 -4.20
C ALA A 16 19.19 -7.99 -5.48
N SER A 17 18.56 -9.16 -5.37
CA SER A 17 18.09 -9.92 -6.52
C SER A 17 16.61 -9.67 -6.86
N PHE A 18 15.94 -8.79 -6.13
CA PHE A 18 14.53 -8.49 -6.37
C PHE A 18 14.33 -7.84 -7.73
N ALA A 19 13.41 -8.39 -8.52
CA ALA A 19 13.05 -7.87 -9.84
C ALA A 19 11.58 -8.17 -10.12
N CYS A 20 10.74 -7.13 -10.11
CA CYS A 20 9.30 -7.26 -10.38
C CYS A 20 8.92 -6.99 -11.83
N GLY A 21 9.86 -6.54 -12.65
CA GLY A 21 9.62 -6.11 -14.03
C GLY A 21 9.37 -4.61 -14.19
N LYS A 22 9.34 -3.86 -13.09
CA LYS A 22 9.21 -2.40 -13.06
C LYS A 22 10.44 -1.81 -12.37
N PRO A 23 11.43 -1.30 -13.12
CA PRO A 23 12.71 -0.84 -12.56
C PRO A 23 12.57 0.19 -11.45
N ALA A 24 11.59 1.10 -11.53
CA ALA A 24 11.37 2.11 -10.50
C ALA A 24 11.02 1.49 -9.14
N LEU A 25 10.24 0.41 -9.12
CA LEU A 25 9.90 -0.30 -7.88
C LEU A 25 11.06 -1.13 -7.36
N ASP A 26 11.83 -1.73 -8.24
CA ASP A 26 13.03 -2.50 -7.88
C ASP A 26 14.10 -1.60 -7.28
N ASP A 27 14.36 -0.47 -7.92
CA ASP A 27 15.35 0.52 -7.45
C ASP A 27 14.92 1.14 -6.12
N TRP A 28 13.64 1.45 -5.96
CA TRP A 28 13.15 1.98 -4.69
C TRP A 28 13.40 1.02 -3.54
N LEU A 29 13.12 -0.27 -3.72
CA LEU A 29 13.38 -1.29 -2.70
C LEU A 29 14.86 -1.38 -2.35
N ARG A 30 15.73 -1.44 -3.36
CA ARG A 30 17.17 -1.60 -3.15
C ARG A 30 17.84 -0.35 -2.59
N MET A 31 17.40 0.85 -3.02
CA MET A 31 18.13 2.10 -2.76
C MET A 31 17.53 2.94 -1.65
N HIS A 32 16.23 2.84 -1.40
CA HIS A 32 15.52 3.78 -0.53
C HIS A 32 14.75 3.13 0.62
N ALA A 33 14.26 1.91 0.45
CA ALA A 33 13.30 1.32 1.39
C ALA A 33 13.83 1.20 2.80
N LEU A 34 15.01 0.64 2.99
CA LEU A 34 15.58 0.42 4.32
C LEU A 34 15.80 1.74 5.06
N LYS A 35 16.41 2.72 4.40
CA LYS A 35 16.65 4.03 5.01
C LYS A 35 15.36 4.75 5.36
N ASN A 36 14.36 4.71 4.48
CA ASN A 36 13.06 5.33 4.74
C ASN A 36 12.35 4.66 5.93
N ASN A 37 12.45 3.33 6.01
CA ASN A 37 11.87 2.59 7.13
C ASN A 37 12.59 2.91 8.46
N GLU A 38 13.92 2.88 8.47
CA GLU A 38 14.72 3.19 9.66
C GLU A 38 14.54 4.62 10.16
N ARG A 39 14.37 5.57 9.24
CA ARG A 39 14.18 6.99 9.56
C ARG A 39 12.73 7.37 9.87
N GLY A 40 11.80 6.44 9.78
CA GLY A 40 10.40 6.68 10.11
C GLY A 40 9.60 7.42 9.04
N PHE A 41 10.10 7.50 7.79
CA PHE A 41 9.35 8.14 6.70
C PHE A 41 8.31 7.23 6.08
N THR A 42 8.58 5.93 6.05
CA THR A 42 7.71 4.92 5.45
C THR A 42 7.84 3.63 6.24
N VAL A 43 6.73 2.98 6.55
CA VAL A 43 6.76 1.62 7.09
C VAL A 43 6.80 0.66 5.90
N VAL A 44 7.87 -0.13 5.80
CA VAL A 44 8.05 -1.10 4.71
C VAL A 44 7.90 -2.50 5.26
N MET A 45 6.95 -3.25 4.69
CA MET A 45 6.71 -4.65 5.01
C MET A 45 7.18 -5.52 3.85
N VAL A 46 7.80 -6.65 4.18
CA VAL A 46 8.31 -7.60 3.19
C VAL A 46 7.81 -9.00 3.47
N VAL A 47 7.71 -9.80 2.42
CA VAL A 47 7.64 -11.26 2.50
C VAL A 47 8.88 -11.82 1.83
N HIS A 48 9.41 -12.90 2.38
CA HIS A 48 10.69 -13.46 1.92
C HIS A 48 10.72 -14.98 1.96
N GLU A 49 11.64 -15.56 1.22
CA GLU A 49 12.05 -16.95 1.31
C GLU A 49 13.54 -16.98 1.73
N SER A 50 13.83 -17.49 2.92
CA SER A 50 15.20 -17.53 3.47
C SER A 50 15.91 -16.17 3.42
N GLN A 51 15.25 -15.13 3.90
CA GLN A 51 15.71 -13.73 3.92
C GLN A 51 15.76 -13.03 2.55
N ARG A 52 15.53 -13.73 1.46
CA ARG A 52 15.44 -13.12 0.12
C ARG A 52 14.05 -12.55 -0.10
N VAL A 53 13.95 -11.25 -0.22
CA VAL A 53 12.68 -10.56 -0.41
C VAL A 53 12.05 -10.95 -1.75
N VAL A 54 10.79 -11.38 -1.70
CA VAL A 54 10.01 -11.76 -2.88
C VAL A 54 8.77 -10.89 -3.08
N GLY A 55 8.43 -10.07 -2.10
CA GLY A 55 7.36 -9.09 -2.20
C GLY A 55 7.48 -8.03 -1.12
N TYR A 56 6.95 -6.85 -1.38
CA TYR A 56 6.98 -5.77 -0.39
C TYR A 56 5.89 -4.73 -0.64
N TYR A 57 5.62 -3.93 0.37
CA TYR A 57 4.85 -2.70 0.23
C TYR A 57 5.33 -1.65 1.24
N GLY A 58 5.04 -0.38 0.94
CA GLY A 58 5.37 0.74 1.82
C GLY A 58 4.15 1.62 2.09
N ILE A 59 3.94 1.98 3.35
CA ILE A 59 2.85 2.87 3.79
C ILE A 59 3.45 4.10 4.48
N ALA A 60 2.92 5.27 4.15
CA ALA A 60 3.29 6.54 4.77
C ALA A 60 2.06 7.43 4.96
N PRO A 61 2.08 8.37 5.91
CA PRO A 61 1.05 9.39 5.98
C PRO A 61 1.19 10.38 4.81
N THR A 62 0.07 10.94 4.38
CA THR A 62 0.06 11.98 3.34
C THR A 62 -1.14 12.91 3.55
N ALA A 63 -1.25 13.92 2.72
CA ALA A 63 -2.38 14.83 2.72
C ALA A 63 -2.67 15.30 1.30
N VAL A 64 -3.93 15.55 1.01
CA VAL A 64 -4.38 16.00 -0.31
C VAL A 64 -5.31 17.19 -0.18
N ILE A 65 -5.38 18.03 -1.21
CA ILE A 65 -6.38 19.10 -1.26
C ILE A 65 -7.77 18.49 -1.49
N PRO A 66 -8.83 19.05 -0.88
CA PRO A 66 -10.18 18.48 -0.99
C PRO A 66 -10.67 18.30 -2.42
N THR A 67 -10.28 19.19 -3.34
CA THR A 67 -10.71 19.14 -4.75
C THR A 67 -10.11 17.97 -5.53
N SER A 68 -9.02 17.35 -5.04
CA SER A 68 -8.45 16.13 -5.65
C SER A 68 -9.24 14.88 -5.31
N LEU A 69 -10.06 14.93 -4.24
CA LEU A 69 -10.85 13.78 -3.82
C LEU A 69 -12.03 13.52 -4.74
N PRO A 70 -12.29 12.25 -5.13
CA PRO A 70 -13.56 11.89 -5.77
C PRO A 70 -14.76 12.30 -4.91
N ARG A 71 -15.86 12.62 -5.57
CA ARG A 71 -17.07 13.09 -4.87
C ARG A 71 -17.59 12.12 -3.82
N SER A 72 -17.47 10.82 -4.07
CA SER A 72 -17.88 9.76 -3.14
C SER A 72 -17.06 9.74 -1.85
N ILE A 73 -15.85 10.29 -1.86
CA ILE A 73 -14.94 10.33 -0.71
C ILE A 73 -14.97 11.70 -0.03
N ARG A 74 -15.28 12.74 -0.80
CA ARG A 74 -15.34 14.14 -0.32
C ARG A 74 -16.47 14.33 0.69
N THR A 75 -16.18 15.08 1.75
CA THR A 75 -17.21 15.56 2.69
C THR A 75 -17.27 17.09 2.67
N GLY A 76 -18.43 17.68 3.00
CA GLY A 76 -18.66 19.11 2.91
C GLY A 76 -17.86 19.98 3.89
N GLN A 77 -17.27 19.40 4.92
CA GLN A 77 -16.51 20.11 5.96
C GLN A 77 -15.15 19.45 6.20
N SER A 78 -14.47 19.10 5.12
CA SER A 78 -13.13 18.51 5.21
C SER A 78 -12.10 19.52 5.69
N PRO A 79 -11.12 19.12 6.51
CA PRO A 79 -9.96 19.95 6.74
C PRO A 79 -9.18 20.18 5.44
N THR A 80 -8.36 21.21 5.40
CA THR A 80 -7.49 21.52 4.26
C THR A 80 -6.06 21.65 4.77
N PRO A 81 -5.13 20.74 4.39
CA PRO A 81 -5.32 19.55 3.56
C PRO A 81 -6.07 18.41 4.27
N VAL A 82 -6.59 17.45 3.50
CA VAL A 82 -7.25 16.25 4.03
C VAL A 82 -6.18 15.20 4.36
N PRO A 83 -6.09 14.73 5.62
CA PRO A 83 -5.15 13.68 5.96
C PRO A 83 -5.58 12.34 5.36
N CYS A 84 -4.60 11.64 4.78
CA CYS A 84 -4.77 10.35 4.14
C CYS A 84 -3.57 9.45 4.45
N LEU A 85 -3.67 8.17 4.09
CA LEU A 85 -2.55 7.25 4.08
C LEU A 85 -2.16 6.96 2.63
N LEU A 86 -0.88 6.77 2.39
CA LEU A 86 -0.32 6.47 1.06
C LEU A 86 0.28 5.07 1.07
N LEU A 87 -0.24 4.21 0.19
CA LEU A 87 0.41 2.97 -0.20
C LEU A 87 1.25 3.30 -1.42
N GLY A 88 2.49 3.71 -1.18
CA GLY A 88 3.35 4.29 -2.22
C GLY A 88 3.94 3.26 -3.17
N GLN A 89 4.25 2.08 -2.66
CA GLN A 89 4.84 0.98 -3.42
C GLN A 89 4.18 -0.33 -3.04
N LEU A 90 4.01 -1.22 -4.01
CA LEU A 90 3.64 -2.61 -3.80
C LEU A 90 4.13 -3.40 -5.02
N ALA A 91 4.94 -4.42 -4.79
CA ALA A 91 5.50 -5.22 -5.86
C ALA A 91 5.81 -6.64 -5.42
N VAL A 92 5.77 -7.57 -6.38
CA VAL A 92 6.12 -8.98 -6.20
C VAL A 92 7.19 -9.36 -7.23
N ASP A 93 8.20 -10.08 -6.78
CA ASP A 93 9.24 -10.61 -7.67
C ASP A 93 8.60 -11.44 -8.80
N ARG A 94 9.04 -11.22 -10.03
CA ARG A 94 8.45 -11.86 -11.22
C ARG A 94 8.54 -13.39 -11.21
N ASN A 95 9.57 -13.94 -10.55
CA ASN A 95 9.72 -15.38 -10.41
C ASN A 95 8.75 -15.99 -9.40
N HIS A 96 8.07 -15.14 -8.62
CA HIS A 96 7.07 -15.52 -7.63
C HIS A 96 5.67 -15.03 -8.02
N ALA A 97 5.49 -14.54 -9.23
CA ALA A 97 4.19 -14.08 -9.73
C ALA A 97 3.18 -15.22 -9.79
N ARG A 98 1.89 -14.88 -9.72
CA ARG A 98 0.75 -15.82 -9.81
C ARG A 98 0.68 -16.86 -8.68
N ARG A 99 1.35 -16.60 -7.56
CA ARG A 99 1.29 -17.41 -6.33
C ARG A 99 0.38 -16.83 -5.26
N GLY A 100 -0.35 -15.76 -5.56
CA GLY A 100 -1.23 -15.09 -4.61
C GLY A 100 -0.51 -14.14 -3.65
N ILE A 101 0.79 -13.91 -3.81
CA ILE A 101 1.58 -13.04 -2.93
C ILE A 101 1.09 -11.60 -3.01
N GLY A 102 0.84 -11.09 -4.22
CA GLY A 102 0.35 -9.72 -4.42
C GLY A 102 -0.98 -9.48 -3.73
N SER A 103 -1.94 -10.38 -3.89
CA SER A 103 -3.24 -10.31 -3.21
C SER A 103 -3.10 -10.37 -1.70
N GLY A 104 -2.21 -11.22 -1.20
CA GLY A 104 -1.91 -11.32 0.24
C GLY A 104 -1.30 -10.04 0.80
N LEU A 105 -0.38 -9.42 0.07
CA LEU A 105 0.22 -8.13 0.47
C LEU A 105 -0.81 -7.01 0.48
N VAL A 106 -1.69 -6.93 -0.53
CA VAL A 106 -2.77 -5.95 -0.57
C VAL A 106 -3.67 -6.12 0.65
N ARG A 107 -4.13 -7.33 0.92
CA ARG A 107 -4.99 -7.62 2.07
C ARG A 107 -4.32 -7.21 3.38
N HIS A 108 -3.07 -7.57 3.57
CA HIS A 108 -2.29 -7.21 4.76
C HIS A 108 -2.16 -5.69 4.90
N ALA A 109 -1.86 -4.98 3.80
CA ALA A 109 -1.77 -3.53 3.78
C ALA A 109 -3.10 -2.86 4.13
N LEU A 110 -4.22 -3.33 3.56
CA LEU A 110 -5.55 -2.78 3.85
C LEU A 110 -5.94 -2.93 5.32
N ILE A 111 -5.68 -4.10 5.91
CA ILE A 111 -5.94 -4.34 7.34
C ILE A 111 -5.12 -3.37 8.20
N ARG A 112 -3.85 -3.20 7.90
CA ARG A 112 -2.97 -2.30 8.64
C ARG A 112 -3.38 -0.83 8.48
N CYS A 113 -3.79 -0.42 7.28
CA CYS A 113 -4.24 0.96 7.05
C CYS A 113 -5.52 1.27 7.82
N VAL A 114 -6.47 0.35 7.88
CA VAL A 114 -7.69 0.54 8.69
C VAL A 114 -7.35 0.63 10.16
N ALA A 115 -6.49 -0.24 10.68
CA ALA A 115 -6.04 -0.20 12.07
C ALA A 115 -5.29 1.11 12.38
N GLY A 116 -4.38 1.51 11.49
CA GLY A 116 -3.62 2.75 11.62
C GLY A 116 -4.51 3.99 11.63
N ALA A 117 -5.52 4.04 10.76
CA ALA A 117 -6.46 5.16 10.70
C ALA A 117 -7.30 5.32 11.98
N ARG A 118 -7.56 4.23 12.69
CA ARG A 118 -8.23 4.29 14.00
C ARG A 118 -7.36 4.93 15.09
N LEU A 119 -6.04 4.82 14.93
CA LEU A 119 -5.09 5.38 15.88
C LEU A 119 -4.76 6.85 15.61
N ILE A 120 -4.58 7.21 14.35
CA ILE A 120 -4.02 8.51 13.96
C ILE A 120 -4.95 9.34 13.08
N GLY A 121 -6.07 8.77 12.64
CA GLY A 121 -6.92 9.39 11.63
C GLY A 121 -6.46 9.07 10.21
N GLY A 122 -7.22 9.55 9.23
CA GLY A 122 -7.00 9.31 7.81
C GLY A 122 -8.33 9.09 7.10
N ARG A 123 -8.61 9.88 6.09
CA ARG A 123 -9.89 9.80 5.36
C ARG A 123 -9.89 8.68 4.34
N ALA A 124 -8.78 8.54 3.62
CA ALA A 124 -8.68 7.63 2.49
C ALA A 124 -7.30 7.00 2.38
N LEU A 125 -7.25 5.86 1.73
CA LEU A 125 -6.01 5.26 1.26
C LEU A 125 -5.78 5.67 -0.18
N ILE A 126 -4.58 6.17 -0.46
CA ILE A 126 -4.14 6.60 -1.78
C ILE A 126 -3.13 5.60 -2.31
N VAL A 127 -3.28 5.21 -3.56
CA VAL A 127 -2.28 4.42 -4.28
C VAL A 127 -1.84 5.19 -5.52
N LYS A 128 -0.56 5.09 -5.86
CA LYS A 128 0.00 5.66 -7.08
C LYS A 128 0.36 4.53 -8.03
N ALA A 129 -0.42 4.38 -9.09
CA ALA A 129 -0.16 3.38 -10.11
C ALA A 129 1.02 3.82 -10.97
N ILE A 130 1.93 2.91 -11.25
CA ILE A 130 3.12 3.20 -12.06
C ILE A 130 2.77 3.31 -13.56
N ASP A 131 1.67 2.67 -13.97
CA ASP A 131 1.18 2.64 -15.34
C ASP A 131 -0.31 2.27 -15.38
N ASP A 132 -0.89 2.21 -16.58
CA ASP A 132 -2.30 1.88 -16.77
C ASP A 132 -2.66 0.46 -16.32
N GLU A 133 -1.75 -0.49 -16.48
CA GLU A 133 -1.94 -1.87 -16.00
C GLU A 133 -2.12 -1.91 -14.49
N ALA A 134 -1.24 -1.21 -13.76
CA ALA A 134 -1.37 -1.08 -12.31
C ALA A 134 -2.66 -0.33 -11.91
N ALA A 135 -3.03 0.72 -12.65
CA ALA A 135 -4.29 1.43 -12.40
C ALA A 135 -5.51 0.51 -12.55
N GLN A 136 -5.54 -0.34 -13.58
CA GLN A 136 -6.62 -1.31 -13.75
C GLN A 136 -6.68 -2.33 -12.61
N PHE A 137 -5.54 -2.77 -12.12
CA PHE A 137 -5.46 -3.63 -10.93
C PHE A 137 -6.17 -2.99 -9.73
N TRP A 138 -5.87 -1.72 -9.43
CA TRP A 138 -6.49 -1.01 -8.30
C TRP A 138 -7.96 -0.72 -8.52
N LYS A 139 -8.38 -0.42 -9.75
CA LYS A 139 -9.81 -0.23 -10.09
C LYS A 139 -10.63 -1.49 -9.82
N ARG A 140 -10.06 -2.67 -10.07
CA ARG A 140 -10.73 -3.94 -9.73
C ARG A 140 -10.91 -4.15 -8.24
N LEU A 141 -10.17 -3.42 -7.42
CA LEU A 141 -10.27 -3.42 -5.96
C LEU A 141 -11.10 -2.22 -5.44
N ASP A 142 -11.92 -1.63 -6.30
CA ASP A 142 -12.83 -0.52 -5.99
C ASP A 142 -12.14 0.80 -5.63
N PHE A 143 -10.88 0.97 -6.03
CA PHE A 143 -10.21 2.27 -5.98
C PHE A 143 -10.67 3.14 -7.15
N ILE A 144 -10.83 4.44 -6.90
CA ILE A 144 -11.36 5.41 -7.85
C ILE A 144 -10.27 6.41 -8.22
N PRO A 145 -10.12 6.78 -9.50
CA PRO A 145 -9.14 7.80 -9.88
C PRO A 145 -9.38 9.14 -9.19
N SER A 146 -8.29 9.81 -8.84
CA SER A 146 -8.30 11.20 -8.38
C SER A 146 -8.89 12.11 -9.46
N MET A 147 -9.44 13.26 -9.06
CA MET A 147 -9.94 14.26 -10.00
C MET A 147 -8.82 14.89 -10.84
N ASP A 148 -7.58 14.86 -10.37
CA ASP A 148 -6.44 15.53 -10.98
C ASP A 148 -5.53 14.61 -11.77
N ASP A 149 -5.49 13.31 -11.44
CA ASP A 149 -4.53 12.36 -11.99
C ASP A 149 -5.14 10.95 -12.08
N PRO A 150 -5.27 10.39 -13.29
CA PRO A 150 -5.84 9.05 -13.49
C PRO A 150 -4.98 7.91 -12.93
N LEU A 151 -3.70 8.14 -12.65
CA LEU A 151 -2.79 7.16 -12.06
C LEU A 151 -2.71 7.26 -10.54
N THR A 152 -3.36 8.24 -9.94
CA THR A 152 -3.55 8.34 -8.49
C THR A 152 -4.97 7.89 -8.17
N LEU A 153 -5.12 6.82 -7.41
CA LEU A 153 -6.42 6.25 -7.09
C LEU A 153 -6.64 6.24 -5.57
N LEU A 154 -7.89 6.35 -5.17
CA LEU A 154 -8.26 6.45 -3.76
C LEU A 154 -9.42 5.53 -3.44
N ARG A 155 -9.45 5.07 -2.18
CA ARG A 155 -10.61 4.40 -1.59
C ARG A 155 -10.77 4.91 -0.17
N SER A 156 -11.99 5.21 0.26
CA SER A 156 -12.20 5.69 1.63
C SER A 156 -11.86 4.59 2.64
N LEU A 157 -11.22 4.95 3.74
CA LEU A 157 -10.89 3.98 4.79
C LEU A 157 -12.14 3.41 5.48
N PRO A 158 -13.23 4.17 5.70
CA PRO A 158 -14.49 3.57 6.15
C PRO A 158 -15.04 2.49 5.20
N ASP A 159 -14.97 2.70 3.89
CA ASP A 159 -15.44 1.71 2.91
C ASP A 159 -14.56 0.45 2.90
N ILE A 160 -13.25 0.62 3.02
CA ILE A 160 -12.32 -0.50 3.15
C ILE A 160 -12.63 -1.30 4.42
N ALA A 161 -12.86 -0.61 5.55
CA ALA A 161 -13.20 -1.24 6.81
C ALA A 161 -14.51 -2.05 6.70
N ALA A 162 -15.52 -1.48 6.04
CA ALA A 162 -16.80 -2.17 5.82
C ALA A 162 -16.62 -3.42 4.95
N ALA A 163 -15.84 -3.33 3.88
CA ALA A 163 -15.57 -4.48 3.00
C ALA A 163 -14.81 -5.59 3.74
N LEU A 164 -13.86 -5.24 4.60
CA LEU A 164 -13.14 -6.22 5.42
C LEU A 164 -14.08 -6.93 6.39
N ARG A 165 -14.98 -6.19 7.06
CA ARG A 165 -16.00 -6.79 7.96
C ARG A 165 -16.92 -7.74 7.22
N ASP A 166 -17.39 -7.37 6.02
CA ASP A 166 -18.26 -8.19 5.19
C ASP A 166 -17.55 -9.49 4.74
N ALA A 167 -16.24 -9.44 4.58
CA ALA A 167 -15.41 -10.59 4.28
C ALA A 167 -15.03 -11.42 5.53
N GLY A 168 -15.53 -11.06 6.71
CA GLY A 168 -15.21 -11.76 7.96
C GLY A 168 -13.83 -11.42 8.54
N VAL A 169 -13.20 -10.35 8.09
CA VAL A 169 -11.89 -9.90 8.58
C VAL A 169 -12.11 -8.77 9.57
N THR A 170 -11.68 -8.97 10.82
CA THR A 170 -11.65 -7.92 11.82
C THR A 170 -10.22 -7.41 11.91
N PRO A 171 -9.97 -6.12 11.61
CA PRO A 171 -8.65 -5.54 11.84
C PRO A 171 -8.38 -5.58 13.35
N GLU A 172 -7.34 -6.30 13.75
CA GLU A 172 -6.95 -6.34 15.15
C GLU A 172 -6.58 -4.92 15.60
N ALA A 173 -6.94 -4.61 16.85
CA ALA A 173 -6.39 -3.42 17.49
C ALA A 173 -4.87 -3.61 17.62
N PRO A 174 -4.07 -2.58 17.32
CA PRO A 174 -2.62 -2.68 17.44
C PRO A 174 -2.18 -2.87 18.89
#